data_1577dd7fe4dd8351bb082a50a5bcb934
#
_entry.id   1577dd7fe4dd8351bb082a50a5bcb934
#
_cell.length_a   1.000
_cell.length_b   1.000
_cell.length_c   1.000
_cell.angle_alpha   90.00
_cell.angle_beta   90.00
_cell.angle_gamma   90.00
#
_symmetry.space_group_name_H-M   'P 1'
#
loop_
_entity.id
_entity.type
_entity.pdbx_description
1 polymer ?
#
loop_
_entity_poly.entity_id
_entity_poly.type
_entity_poly.pdbx_seq_one_letter_code
_entity_poly.pdbx_strand_id
1 'polypeptide(L)'
;MISELKPGERLDDLERNGLMLIQHPGRFCYGVDAVLLSWFAKASEGERVLDFCTGTGVVPILMTAKTAASHFTGLEIQEEVAKMASRSVMLNHLGDKVSIICGDLKNTKTLFGKGVFNVVTVNPPYMAGGSGLVGADYSKAVSRHE
;
A
#
# COMPACT_ATOMS: atom_id res chain seq x y z
N MET A 1 -5.71 -12.17 -17.20
CA MET A 1 -7.12 -11.81 -16.96
C MET A 1 -7.18 -10.49 -16.23
N ILE A 2 -7.91 -9.55 -16.78
CA ILE A 2 -8.07 -8.22 -16.17
C ILE A 2 -9.09 -8.35 -15.04
N SER A 3 -8.71 -7.88 -13.87
CA SER A 3 -9.63 -7.82 -12.74
C SER A 3 -10.74 -6.82 -13.05
N GLU A 4 -11.98 -7.23 -12.89
CA GLU A 4 -13.09 -6.32 -13.07
C GLU A 4 -13.11 -5.29 -11.95
N LEU A 5 -13.35 -4.04 -12.32
CA LEU A 5 -13.51 -2.97 -11.35
C LEU A 5 -14.86 -3.09 -10.65
N LYS A 6 -14.88 -2.80 -9.38
CA LYS A 6 -16.12 -2.75 -8.60
C LYS A 6 -16.74 -1.35 -8.68
N PRO A 7 -18.03 -1.20 -8.33
CA PRO A 7 -18.66 0.11 -8.37
C PRO A 7 -17.87 1.16 -7.58
N GLY A 8 -17.67 2.32 -8.19
CA GLY A 8 -16.92 3.42 -7.60
C GLY A 8 -15.42 3.34 -7.77
N GLU A 9 -14.91 2.23 -8.26
CA GLU A 9 -13.47 2.07 -8.49
C GLU A 9 -13.05 2.65 -9.84
N ARG A 10 -11.78 3.04 -9.90
CA ARG A 10 -11.16 3.59 -11.09
C ARG A 10 -9.78 2.94 -11.27
N LEU A 11 -9.40 2.73 -12.51
CA LEU A 11 -8.07 2.26 -12.84
C LEU A 11 -7.21 3.44 -13.26
N ASP A 12 -6.12 3.68 -12.55
CA ASP A 12 -5.21 4.79 -12.83
C ASP A 12 -3.86 4.28 -13.31
N ASP A 13 -3.31 4.98 -14.29
CA ASP A 13 -1.96 4.73 -14.79
C ASP A 13 -0.97 5.45 -13.87
N LEU A 14 -0.01 4.72 -13.33
CA LEU A 14 1.03 5.30 -12.48
C LEU A 14 2.14 5.98 -13.29
N GLU A 15 2.04 5.90 -14.61
CA GLU A 15 2.99 6.51 -15.54
C GLU A 15 4.44 6.09 -15.30
N ARG A 16 4.59 4.84 -14.86
CA ARG A 16 5.89 4.23 -14.67
C ARG A 16 5.82 2.75 -15.02
N ASN A 17 6.56 2.35 -16.03
CA ASN A 17 6.69 0.96 -16.45
C ASN A 17 5.35 0.27 -16.75
N GLY A 18 4.33 1.02 -17.15
CA GLY A 18 3.02 0.46 -17.43
C GLY A 18 2.25 0.02 -16.19
N LEU A 19 2.71 0.38 -15.01
CA LEU A 19 2.02 0.01 -13.77
C LEU A 19 0.69 0.73 -13.63
N MET A 20 -0.32 -0.02 -13.22
CA MET A 20 -1.68 0.48 -13.02
C MET A 20 -2.09 0.29 -11.56
N LEU A 21 -3.01 1.11 -11.10
CA LEU A 21 -3.49 1.04 -9.74
C LEU A 21 -5.00 1.18 -9.69
N ILE A 22 -5.65 0.28 -8.93
CA ILE A 22 -7.09 0.38 -8.67
C ILE A 22 -7.27 1.31 -7.50
N GLN A 23 -8.13 2.31 -7.65
CA GLN A 23 -8.46 3.27 -6.61
C GLN A 23 -9.97 3.43 -6.49
N HIS A 24 -10.39 3.96 -5.35
CA HIS A 24 -11.78 4.33 -5.11
C HIS A 24 -11.80 5.82 -4.75
N PRO A 25 -12.05 6.72 -5.72
CA PRO A 25 -11.91 8.15 -5.52
C PRO A 25 -12.68 8.72 -4.34
N GLY A 26 -13.83 8.14 -4.02
CA GLY A 26 -14.63 8.59 -2.89
C GLY A 26 -14.14 8.08 -1.54
N ARG A 27 -13.22 7.13 -1.51
CA ARG A 27 -12.82 6.45 -0.28
C ARG A 27 -11.31 6.28 -0.13
N PHE A 28 -10.65 5.64 -1.08
CA PHE A 28 -9.26 5.23 -0.94
C PHE A 28 -8.46 5.65 -2.17
N CYS A 29 -7.70 6.74 -2.03
CA CYS A 29 -6.78 7.21 -3.05
C CYS A 29 -5.43 7.49 -2.42
N TYR A 30 -4.35 7.32 -3.21
CA TYR A 30 -3.04 7.72 -2.76
C TYR A 30 -2.84 9.22 -3.00
N GLY A 31 -1.95 9.81 -2.22
CA GLY A 31 -1.53 11.19 -2.42
C GLY A 31 -0.12 11.28 -2.96
N VAL A 32 0.33 12.49 -3.24
CA VAL A 32 1.68 12.74 -3.77
C VAL A 32 2.76 12.30 -2.79
N ASP A 33 2.48 12.36 -1.50
CA ASP A 33 3.42 11.93 -0.47
C ASP A 33 3.76 10.44 -0.56
N ALA A 34 2.80 9.60 -0.94
CA ALA A 34 3.08 8.19 -1.16
C ALA A 34 4.03 7.98 -2.36
N VAL A 35 3.82 8.75 -3.41
CA VAL A 35 4.70 8.70 -4.58
C VAL A 35 6.11 9.18 -4.21
N LEU A 36 6.20 10.28 -3.45
CA LEU A 36 7.49 10.77 -2.99
C LEU A 36 8.20 9.77 -2.10
N LEU A 37 7.48 9.10 -1.20
CA LEU A 37 8.06 8.06 -0.36
C LEU A 37 8.65 6.94 -1.21
N SER A 38 7.94 6.50 -2.23
CA SER A 38 8.45 5.45 -3.12
C SER A 38 9.72 5.88 -3.85
N TRP A 39 9.87 7.17 -4.09
CA TRP A 39 11.07 7.72 -4.73
C TRP A 39 12.26 7.81 -3.79
N PHE A 40 12.01 8.17 -2.53
CA PHE A 40 13.08 8.31 -1.54
C PHE A 40 13.53 6.99 -0.95
N ALA A 41 12.61 6.03 -0.85
CA ALA A 41 12.92 4.75 -0.26
C ALA A 41 13.97 4.01 -1.11
N LYS A 42 14.93 3.40 -0.44
CA LYS A 42 16.00 2.64 -1.09
C LYS A 42 15.98 1.21 -0.59
N ALA A 43 16.14 0.29 -1.50
CA ALA A 43 16.26 -1.11 -1.16
C ALA A 43 17.21 -1.74 -2.17
N SER A 44 18.07 -2.61 -1.67
CA SER A 44 19.09 -3.27 -2.48
C SER A 44 18.67 -4.66 -2.89
N GLU A 45 19.39 -5.24 -3.82
CA GLU A 45 19.16 -6.60 -4.28
C GLU A 45 19.15 -7.57 -3.11
N GLY A 46 18.16 -8.45 -3.07
CA GLY A 46 18.03 -9.44 -2.02
C GLY A 46 17.33 -8.95 -0.76
N GLU A 47 17.12 -7.65 -0.62
CA GLU A 47 16.47 -7.11 0.56
C GLU A 47 14.96 -7.29 0.51
N ARG A 48 14.35 -7.32 1.68
CA ARG A 48 12.90 -7.45 1.86
C ARG A 48 12.35 -6.16 2.45
N VAL A 49 11.30 -5.66 1.85
CA VAL A 49 10.68 -4.38 2.22
C VAL A 49 9.31 -4.62 2.81
N LEU A 50 9.02 -3.92 3.90
CA LEU A 50 7.68 -3.88 4.48
C LEU A 50 7.16 -2.46 4.44
N ASP A 51 5.98 -2.28 3.86
CA ASP A 51 5.29 -0.99 3.83
C ASP A 51 4.10 -1.03 4.78
N PHE A 52 4.19 -0.28 5.88
CA PHE A 52 3.08 -0.13 6.81
C PHE A 52 2.05 0.84 6.25
N CYS A 53 0.78 0.59 6.59
CA CYS A 53 -0.32 1.43 6.13
C CYS A 53 -0.32 1.55 4.61
N THR A 54 -0.20 0.43 3.94
CA THR A 54 0.05 0.39 2.50
C THR A 54 -1.10 0.92 1.65
N GLY A 55 -2.31 0.97 2.21
CA GLY A 55 -3.48 1.49 1.51
C GLY A 55 -3.72 0.80 0.18
N THR A 56 -3.73 1.57 -0.88
CA THR A 56 -3.95 1.04 -2.23
C THR A 56 -2.79 0.21 -2.76
N GLY A 57 -1.68 0.14 -2.03
CA GLY A 57 -0.49 -0.60 -2.46
C GLY A 57 0.43 0.18 -3.37
N VAL A 58 0.23 1.48 -3.50
CA VAL A 58 1.01 2.30 -4.43
C VAL A 58 2.50 2.29 -4.13
N VAL A 59 2.89 2.35 -2.84
CA VAL A 59 4.32 2.40 -2.48
C VAL A 59 5.05 1.13 -2.89
N PRO A 60 4.64 -0.07 -2.46
CA PRO A 60 5.35 -1.27 -2.89
C PRO A 60 5.28 -1.50 -4.40
N ILE A 61 4.15 -1.20 -5.03
CA ILE A 61 4.03 -1.36 -6.48
C ILE A 61 5.02 -0.45 -7.21
N LEU A 62 5.10 0.83 -6.85
CA LEU A 62 6.07 1.74 -7.46
C LEU A 62 7.51 1.35 -7.16
N MET A 63 7.78 0.84 -5.95
CA MET A 63 9.12 0.43 -5.59
C MET A 63 9.62 -0.75 -6.42
N THR A 64 8.75 -1.61 -6.93
CA THR A 64 9.17 -2.71 -7.80
C THR A 64 9.85 -2.21 -9.07
N ALA A 65 9.43 -1.04 -9.56
CA ALA A 65 10.01 -0.45 -10.76
C ALA A 65 11.30 0.32 -10.47
N LYS A 66 11.54 0.65 -9.21
CA LYS A 66 12.63 1.54 -8.84
C LYS A 66 13.77 0.84 -8.12
N THR A 67 13.49 -0.23 -7.41
CA THR A 67 14.48 -0.90 -6.57
C THR A 67 14.69 -2.34 -7.02
N ALA A 68 15.79 -2.93 -6.58
CA ALA A 68 16.14 -4.31 -6.87
C ALA A 68 15.82 -5.25 -5.70
N ALA A 69 15.00 -4.82 -4.75
CA ALA A 69 14.65 -5.66 -3.62
C ALA A 69 13.97 -6.96 -4.07
N SER A 70 14.13 -8.00 -3.28
CA SER A 70 13.63 -9.32 -3.66
C SER A 70 12.13 -9.47 -3.42
N HIS A 71 11.60 -8.82 -2.40
CA HIS A 71 10.18 -8.94 -2.07
C HIS A 71 9.69 -7.71 -1.32
N PHE A 72 8.43 -7.36 -1.58
CA PHE A 72 7.75 -6.24 -0.94
C PHE A 72 6.47 -6.75 -0.28
N THR A 73 6.27 -6.41 0.98
CA THR A 73 5.06 -6.74 1.70
C THR A 73 4.36 -5.44 2.09
N GLY A 74 3.09 -5.32 1.76
CA GLY A 74 2.25 -4.21 2.20
C GLY A 74 1.31 -4.69 3.29
N LEU A 75 1.24 -3.97 4.40
CA LEU A 75 0.34 -4.27 5.49
C LEU A 75 -0.76 -3.21 5.55
N GLU A 76 -2.01 -3.65 5.54
CA GLU A 76 -3.17 -2.77 5.57
C GLU A 76 -4.21 -3.34 6.52
N ILE A 77 -4.70 -2.51 7.45
CA ILE A 77 -5.65 -2.95 8.45
C ILE A 77 -7.07 -3.09 7.90
N GLN A 78 -7.44 -2.31 6.89
CA GLN A 78 -8.78 -2.34 6.33
C GLN A 78 -8.89 -3.44 5.27
N GLU A 79 -9.75 -4.41 5.52
CA GLU A 79 -9.88 -5.58 4.65
C GLU A 79 -10.23 -5.23 3.20
N GLU A 80 -11.17 -4.32 3.00
CA GLU A 80 -11.58 -3.92 1.65
C GLU A 80 -10.45 -3.25 0.89
N VAL A 81 -9.66 -2.43 1.57
CA VAL A 81 -8.52 -1.74 0.98
C VAL A 81 -7.42 -2.73 0.65
N ALA A 82 -7.14 -3.65 1.56
CA ALA A 82 -6.15 -4.70 1.34
C ALA A 82 -6.53 -5.57 0.13
N LYS A 83 -7.79 -5.92 -0.02
CA LYS A 83 -8.26 -6.68 -1.18
C LYS A 83 -8.09 -5.90 -2.49
N MET A 84 -8.38 -4.61 -2.45
CA MET A 84 -8.19 -3.75 -3.62
C MET A 84 -6.71 -3.65 -4.00
N ALA A 85 -5.85 -3.50 -3.01
CA ALA A 85 -4.40 -3.48 -3.24
C ALA A 85 -3.91 -4.80 -3.82
N SER A 86 -4.40 -5.93 -3.31
CA SER A 86 -4.06 -7.25 -3.86
C SER A 86 -4.48 -7.39 -5.30
N ARG A 87 -5.63 -6.85 -5.67
CA ARG A 87 -6.09 -6.88 -7.06
C ARG A 87 -5.18 -6.06 -7.96
N SER A 88 -4.68 -4.92 -7.48
CA SER A 88 -3.70 -4.13 -8.22
C SER A 88 -2.39 -4.89 -8.41
N VAL A 89 -1.95 -5.61 -7.39
CA VAL A 89 -0.75 -6.46 -7.50
C VAL A 89 -0.93 -7.51 -8.60
N MET A 90 -2.07 -8.18 -8.62
CA MET A 90 -2.35 -9.21 -9.62
C MET A 90 -2.49 -8.61 -11.02
N LEU A 91 -3.12 -7.46 -11.12
CA LEU A 91 -3.30 -6.76 -12.39
C LEU A 91 -1.95 -6.42 -13.04
N ASN A 92 -0.96 -6.10 -12.22
CA ASN A 92 0.39 -5.76 -12.69
C ASN A 92 1.32 -6.97 -12.82
N HIS A 93 0.80 -8.17 -12.62
CA HIS A 93 1.59 -9.41 -12.65
C HIS A 93 2.75 -9.41 -11.64
N LEU A 94 2.50 -8.85 -10.46
CA LEU A 94 3.51 -8.72 -9.40
C LEU A 94 3.30 -9.69 -8.24
N GLY A 95 2.47 -10.72 -8.42
CA GLY A 95 2.13 -11.63 -7.34
C GLY A 95 3.31 -12.41 -6.75
N ASP A 96 4.39 -12.55 -7.50
CA ASP A 96 5.62 -13.19 -7.02
C ASP A 96 6.56 -12.22 -6.30
N LYS A 97 6.33 -10.91 -6.40
CA LYS A 97 7.19 -9.89 -5.78
C LYS A 97 6.51 -9.11 -4.68
N VAL A 98 5.21 -8.97 -4.73
CA VAL A 98 4.46 -8.14 -3.79
C VAL A 98 3.37 -8.98 -3.13
N SER A 99 3.34 -8.94 -1.82
CA SER A 99 2.28 -9.56 -1.03
C SER A 99 1.56 -8.48 -0.23
N ILE A 100 0.24 -8.50 -0.24
CA ILE A 100 -0.57 -7.59 0.57
C ILE A 100 -1.19 -8.42 1.69
N ILE A 101 -0.95 -8.01 2.92
CA ILE A 101 -1.44 -8.69 4.10
C ILE A 101 -2.42 -7.77 4.82
N CYS A 102 -3.59 -8.29 5.16
CA CYS A 102 -4.54 -7.57 5.98
C CYS A 102 -4.20 -7.82 7.45
N GLY A 103 -3.90 -6.78 8.18
CA GLY A 103 -3.56 -6.92 9.58
C GLY A 103 -3.23 -5.59 10.23
N ASP A 104 -3.11 -5.63 11.55
CA ASP A 104 -2.79 -4.48 12.36
C ASP A 104 -1.28 -4.40 12.57
N LEU A 105 -0.70 -3.23 12.37
CA LEU A 105 0.73 -3.04 12.58
C LEU A 105 1.18 -3.37 14.01
N LYS A 106 0.27 -3.30 14.98
CA LYS A 106 0.55 -3.70 16.36
C LYS A 106 0.85 -5.18 16.49
N ASN A 107 0.40 -5.98 15.52
CA ASN A 107 0.61 -7.42 15.51
C ASN A 107 1.74 -7.85 14.57
N THR A 108 2.57 -6.93 14.16
CA THR A 108 3.64 -7.18 13.17
C THR A 108 4.55 -8.34 13.61
N LYS A 109 4.91 -8.36 14.87
CA LYS A 109 5.78 -9.41 15.40
C LYS A 109 5.12 -10.79 15.29
N THR A 110 3.83 -10.86 15.57
CA THR A 110 3.06 -12.11 15.45
C THR A 110 2.88 -12.52 13.99
N LEU A 111 2.63 -11.54 13.12
CA LEU A 111 2.38 -11.79 11.70
C LEU A 111 3.63 -12.23 10.95
N PHE A 112 4.78 -11.63 11.25
CA PHE A 112 5.99 -11.81 10.45
C PHE A 112 7.18 -12.34 11.23
N GLY A 113 7.21 -12.20 12.56
CA GLY A 113 8.38 -12.51 13.36
C GLY A 113 9.34 -11.32 13.41
N LYS A 114 10.49 -11.56 14.00
CA LYS A 114 11.53 -10.52 14.15
C LYS A 114 12.56 -10.62 13.02
N GLY A 115 13.07 -9.46 12.62
CA GLY A 115 14.22 -9.41 11.72
C GLY A 115 13.98 -9.94 10.32
N VAL A 116 12.71 -9.98 9.89
CA VAL A 116 12.34 -10.52 8.57
C VAL A 116 12.58 -9.50 7.47
N PHE A 117 12.46 -8.21 7.78
CA PHE A 117 12.57 -7.15 6.79
C PHE A 117 13.82 -6.32 6.98
N ASN A 118 14.37 -5.86 5.87
CA ASN A 118 15.58 -5.01 5.85
C ASN A 118 15.23 -3.54 5.76
N VAL A 119 14.11 -3.23 5.10
CA VAL A 119 13.66 -1.87 4.86
C VAL A 119 12.20 -1.78 5.27
N VAL A 120 11.86 -0.73 5.98
CA VAL A 120 10.47 -0.45 6.37
C VAL A 120 10.13 0.94 5.87
N THR A 121 9.02 1.03 5.15
CA THR A 121 8.45 2.30 4.74
C THR A 121 7.13 2.50 5.47
N VAL A 122 6.79 3.73 5.73
CA VAL A 122 5.50 4.07 6.33
C VAL A 122 5.06 5.44 5.85
N ASN A 123 3.86 5.48 5.31
CA ASN A 123 3.18 6.72 5.00
C ASN A 123 1.93 6.75 5.86
N PRO A 124 2.06 7.09 7.15
CA PRO A 124 0.94 6.97 8.06
C PRO A 124 -0.16 7.95 7.70
N PRO A 125 -1.41 7.56 7.92
CA PRO A 125 -2.49 8.52 7.79
C PRO A 125 -2.29 9.60 8.85
N TYR A 126 -2.40 10.86 8.43
CA TYR A 126 -2.29 11.98 9.35
C TYR A 126 -3.37 12.99 9.06
N MET A 127 -3.85 13.62 10.11
CA MET A 127 -4.86 14.66 10.06
C MET A 127 -4.51 15.70 11.10
N ALA A 128 -5.06 16.90 10.93
CA ALA A 128 -5.00 17.89 12.01
C ALA A 128 -5.61 17.26 13.26
N GLY A 129 -4.89 17.32 14.35
CA GLY A 129 -5.34 16.72 15.60
C GLY A 129 -6.72 17.23 15.99
N GLY A 130 -7.56 16.38 16.51
CA GLY A 130 -8.89 16.74 16.96
C GLY A 130 -9.87 17.06 15.83
N SER A 131 -9.58 16.69 14.62
CA SER A 131 -10.42 17.03 13.47
C SER A 131 -11.73 16.33 13.53
N GLY A 132 -12.24 15.66 14.29
CA GLY A 132 -13.57 15.08 14.40
C GLY A 132 -14.04 14.25 13.20
N LEU A 133 -13.14 13.88 12.35
CA LEU A 133 -13.49 13.04 11.21
C LEU A 133 -13.66 11.58 11.58
N VAL A 134 -13.18 11.23 12.75
CA VAL A 134 -13.34 9.88 13.28
C VAL A 134 -14.82 9.67 13.54
N GLY A 135 -15.39 8.67 12.94
CA GLY A 135 -16.80 8.37 13.05
C GLY A 135 -17.63 8.82 11.86
N ALA A 136 -17.37 9.98 11.30
CA ALA A 136 -18.07 10.44 10.10
C ALA A 136 -17.56 9.69 8.85
N ASP A 137 -16.29 9.38 8.82
CA ASP A 137 -15.69 8.64 7.73
C ASP A 137 -14.55 7.79 8.30
N TYR A 138 -14.90 6.72 8.93
CA TYR A 138 -13.94 5.90 9.65
C TYR A 138 -12.83 5.37 8.74
N SER A 139 -13.16 4.94 7.54
CA SER A 139 -12.14 4.41 6.63
C SER A 139 -11.10 5.46 6.26
N LYS A 140 -11.53 6.70 6.02
CA LYS A 140 -10.60 7.79 5.77
C LYS A 140 -9.83 8.15 7.03
N ALA A 141 -10.48 8.18 8.19
CA ALA A 141 -9.81 8.48 9.44
C ALA A 141 -8.69 7.47 9.70
N VAL A 142 -8.97 6.18 9.53
CA VAL A 142 -7.96 5.13 9.70
C VAL A 142 -6.86 5.27 8.67
N SER A 143 -7.18 5.64 7.43
CA SER A 143 -6.18 5.84 6.38
C SER A 143 -5.32 7.09 6.59
N ARG A 144 -5.71 8.00 7.48
CA ARG A 144 -5.02 9.28 7.68
C ARG A 144 -4.57 9.51 9.12
N HIS A 145 -4.76 8.55 10.01
CA HIS A 145 -4.25 8.56 11.38
C HIS A 145 -3.39 7.35 11.62
N GLU A 146 -2.40 7.50 12.45
CA GLU A 146 -1.60 6.36 12.88
C GLU A 146 -2.35 5.44 13.82
#